data_3187c63fbef5d5ce147b2af4a69844f1
#
_entry.id   3187c63fbef5d5ce147b2af4a69844f1
#
_cell.length_a   1.000
_cell.length_b   1.000
_cell.length_c   1.000
_cell.angle_alpha   90.00
_cell.angle_beta   90.00
_cell.angle_gamma   90.00
#
_symmetry.space_group_name_H-M   'P 1'
#
loop_
_entity.id
_entity.type
_entity.pdbx_description
1 polymer ?
#
loop_
_entity_poly.entity_id
_entity_poly.type
_entity_poly.pdbx_seq_one_letter_code
_entity_poly.pdbx_strand_id
1 'polypeptide(L)'
;MNTEVLTKKSPPMNILRVSYPRGSRKSLWSAFIATVIVIIGLVFWSYTQGQRKLAMKANPNKSVPTDTELRTRLGKDQYRVTREGATETPFQNAYWNNHQPGIYVDIITGEALFSSLDKFDSGTGWPSFTKPISKDKVVEKSDSSFGMERIEVRSSKSDSHLGHVFKDGPQPNGERYSINSAALRFIPVGKLQEEGLGDYLPLFSRAEIGDQKSASKRR
;
A
#
# COMPACT_ATOMS: atom_id res chain seq x y z
N MET A 1 51.98 -17.85 98.75
CA MET A 1 50.67 -18.10 98.11
C MET A 1 50.63 -17.29 96.86
N ASN A 2 50.97 -17.94 95.71
CA ASN A 2 50.97 -17.30 94.42
C ASN A 2 49.68 -17.65 93.67
N THR A 3 48.97 -16.65 93.22
CA THR A 3 47.79 -16.80 92.33
C THR A 3 48.19 -16.33 90.97
N GLU A 4 48.39 -17.30 90.05
CA GLU A 4 48.59 -17.04 88.63
C GLU A 4 47.26 -16.67 87.97
N VAL A 5 47.21 -15.53 87.30
CA VAL A 5 46.09 -15.10 86.46
C VAL A 5 46.36 -15.51 85.01
N LEU A 6 45.63 -16.52 84.53
CA LEU A 6 45.63 -16.99 83.13
C LEU A 6 44.88 -16.03 82.24
N THR A 7 45.59 -15.25 81.44
CA THR A 7 45.00 -14.42 80.39
C THR A 7 44.66 -15.27 79.16
N LYS A 8 43.37 -15.46 78.89
CA LYS A 8 42.84 -16.19 77.68
C LYS A 8 42.91 -15.29 76.49
N LYS A 9 43.82 -15.61 75.52
CA LYS A 9 44.00 -14.89 74.24
C LYS A 9 42.96 -15.38 73.28
N SER A 10 42.08 -14.47 72.83
CA SER A 10 41.07 -14.75 71.77
C SER A 10 41.72 -14.94 70.39
N PRO A 11 41.19 -15.82 69.53
CA PRO A 11 41.73 -16.03 68.17
C PRO A 11 41.35 -14.87 67.23
N PRO A 12 42.16 -14.57 66.21
CA PRO A 12 41.90 -13.47 65.27
C PRO A 12 40.68 -13.76 64.36
N MET A 13 39.84 -12.78 64.23
CA MET A 13 38.63 -12.82 63.38
C MET A 13 39.06 -12.73 61.91
N ASN A 14 38.80 -13.81 61.18
CA ASN A 14 39.10 -13.94 59.73
C ASN A 14 38.02 -13.19 58.95
N ILE A 15 38.30 -11.97 58.49
CA ILE A 15 37.40 -11.17 57.67
C ILE A 15 37.52 -11.69 56.23
N LEU A 16 36.54 -12.50 55.79
CA LEU A 16 36.38 -12.88 54.38
C LEU A 16 36.14 -11.61 53.55
N ARG A 17 37.13 -11.19 52.78
CA ARG A 17 36.98 -10.17 51.75
C ARG A 17 36.15 -10.75 50.59
N VAL A 18 34.88 -10.41 50.57
CA VAL A 18 34.02 -10.64 49.39
C VAL A 18 34.46 -9.65 48.31
N SER A 19 35.15 -10.16 47.26
CA SER A 19 35.48 -9.39 46.04
C SER A 19 34.28 -9.36 45.16
N TYR A 20 33.60 -8.24 45.04
CA TYR A 20 32.59 -8.01 44.02
C TYR A 20 33.28 -7.78 42.67
N PRO A 21 32.88 -8.53 41.61
CA PRO A 21 33.42 -8.27 40.28
C PRO A 21 33.03 -6.86 39.84
N ARG A 22 34.02 -6.02 39.55
CA ARG A 22 33.81 -4.72 38.88
C ARG A 22 33.29 -4.95 37.47
N GLY A 23 31.97 -5.14 37.34
CA GLY A 23 31.32 -5.12 36.05
C GLY A 23 31.59 -3.77 35.38
N SER A 24 32.16 -3.82 34.19
CA SER A 24 32.55 -2.66 33.41
C SER A 24 31.30 -1.82 33.08
N ARG A 25 31.11 -0.72 33.79
CA ARG A 25 30.03 0.28 33.53
C ARG A 25 30.03 0.75 32.07
N LYS A 26 31.16 0.67 31.36
CA LYS A 26 31.28 1.05 29.94
C LYS A 26 30.49 0.15 29.01
N SER A 27 30.33 -1.14 29.30
CA SER A 27 29.58 -2.11 28.47
C SER A 27 28.07 -1.90 28.54
N LEU A 28 27.53 -1.49 29.70
CA LEU A 28 26.10 -1.21 29.84
C LEU A 28 25.67 0.08 29.14
N TRP A 29 26.53 1.10 29.15
CA TRP A 29 26.26 2.37 28.43
C TRP A 29 26.30 2.21 26.93
N SER A 30 27.22 1.41 26.38
CA SER A 30 27.27 1.14 24.93
C SER A 30 26.04 0.36 24.44
N ALA A 31 25.56 -0.62 25.20
CA ALA A 31 24.33 -1.35 24.87
C ALA A 31 23.10 -0.41 24.91
N PHE A 32 23.02 0.45 25.93
CA PHE A 32 21.93 1.41 26.05
C PHE A 32 21.88 2.41 24.87
N ILE A 33 23.03 2.96 24.49
CA ILE A 33 23.16 3.88 23.33
C ILE A 33 22.73 3.16 22.03
N ALA A 34 23.19 1.92 21.81
CA ALA A 34 22.81 1.15 20.62
C ALA A 34 21.28 0.92 20.55
N THR A 35 20.65 0.58 21.67
CA THR A 35 19.19 0.38 21.76
C THR A 35 18.43 1.69 21.46
N VAL A 36 18.89 2.82 22.00
CA VAL A 36 18.27 4.13 21.74
C VAL A 36 18.37 4.51 20.27
N ILE A 37 19.52 4.27 19.60
CA ILE A 37 19.69 4.54 18.17
C ILE A 37 18.73 3.69 17.33
N VAL A 38 18.56 2.41 17.65
CA VAL A 38 17.62 1.52 16.96
C VAL A 38 16.18 2.00 17.13
N ILE A 39 15.77 2.40 18.33
CA ILE A 39 14.43 2.92 18.59
C ILE A 39 14.18 4.21 17.81
N ILE A 40 15.14 5.14 17.83
CA ILE A 40 15.06 6.39 17.04
C ILE A 40 14.93 6.09 15.54
N GLY A 41 15.73 5.13 15.04
CA GLY A 41 15.65 4.68 13.65
C GLY A 41 14.28 4.11 13.27
N LEU A 42 13.69 3.28 14.13
CA LEU A 42 12.37 2.70 13.92
C LEU A 42 11.25 3.76 13.98
N VAL A 43 11.33 4.70 14.92
CA VAL A 43 10.39 5.82 15.03
C VAL A 43 10.51 6.72 13.81
N PHE A 44 11.72 7.06 13.38
CA PHE A 44 11.93 7.86 12.18
C PHE A 44 11.47 7.14 10.92
N TRP A 45 11.72 5.83 10.80
CA TRP A 45 11.22 5.02 9.69
C TRP A 45 9.69 4.96 9.66
N SER A 46 9.03 4.73 10.81
CA SER A 46 7.57 4.73 10.90
C SER A 46 6.97 6.12 10.62
N TYR A 47 7.62 7.18 11.07
CA TYR A 47 7.23 8.57 10.77
C TYR A 47 7.34 8.87 9.27
N THR A 48 8.42 8.48 8.61
CA THR A 48 8.58 8.67 7.16
C THR A 48 7.59 7.85 6.35
N GLN A 49 7.25 6.63 6.78
CA GLN A 49 6.19 5.81 6.17
C GLN A 49 4.80 6.46 6.37
N GLY A 50 4.55 7.04 7.54
CA GLY A 50 3.33 7.81 7.80
C GLY A 50 3.22 9.04 6.89
N GLN A 51 4.29 9.79 6.70
CA GLN A 51 4.33 10.94 5.79
C GLN A 51 4.13 10.53 4.33
N ARG A 52 4.70 9.40 3.89
CA ARG A 52 4.46 8.86 2.55
C ARG A 52 2.99 8.48 2.33
N LYS A 53 2.34 7.86 3.33
CA LYS A 53 0.90 7.55 3.29
C LYS A 53 0.04 8.82 3.24
N LEU A 54 0.38 9.85 4.01
CA LEU A 54 -0.33 11.13 4.00
C LEU A 54 -0.15 11.88 2.65
N ALA A 55 1.03 11.79 2.04
CA ALA A 55 1.28 12.36 0.71
C ALA A 55 0.51 11.62 -0.42
N MET A 56 0.10 10.38 -0.19
CA MET A 56 -0.73 9.60 -1.12
C MET A 56 -2.25 9.80 -0.90
N LYS A 57 -2.68 10.50 0.14
CA LYS A 57 -4.09 10.90 0.27
C LYS A 57 -4.44 11.79 -0.92
N ALA A 58 -5.41 11.34 -1.71
CA ALA A 58 -5.95 12.10 -2.84
C ALA A 58 -6.36 13.50 -2.35
N ASN A 59 -5.53 14.48 -2.66
CA ASN A 59 -5.89 15.88 -2.50
C ASN A 59 -6.60 16.27 -3.81
N PRO A 60 -7.91 16.53 -3.80
CA PRO A 60 -8.66 16.88 -5.01
C PRO A 60 -8.09 18.13 -5.72
N ASN A 61 -7.31 18.92 -5.03
CA ASN A 61 -6.68 20.15 -5.54
C ASN A 61 -5.22 19.99 -5.97
N LYS A 62 -4.65 18.77 -5.93
CA LYS A 62 -3.29 18.56 -6.35
C LYS A 62 -3.22 18.52 -7.88
N SER A 63 -2.45 19.41 -8.48
CA SER A 63 -2.11 19.37 -9.91
C SER A 63 -1.54 17.99 -10.29
N VAL A 64 -1.84 17.53 -11.50
CA VAL A 64 -1.24 16.30 -12.04
C VAL A 64 0.28 16.45 -12.02
N PRO A 65 1.04 15.46 -11.50
CA PRO A 65 2.50 15.54 -11.47
C PRO A 65 3.09 15.71 -12.88
N THR A 66 4.22 16.38 -12.94
CA THR A 66 4.97 16.55 -14.19
C THR A 66 5.49 15.20 -14.70
N ASP A 67 5.83 15.12 -15.98
CA ASP A 67 6.37 13.91 -16.60
C ASP A 67 7.64 13.41 -15.89
N THR A 68 8.52 14.30 -15.50
CA THR A 68 9.75 13.97 -14.73
C THR A 68 9.43 13.36 -13.38
N GLU A 69 8.43 13.89 -12.67
CA GLU A 69 7.98 13.31 -11.40
C GLU A 69 7.33 11.94 -11.60
N LEU A 70 6.56 11.76 -12.69
CA LEU A 70 5.94 10.48 -13.00
C LEU A 70 6.98 9.40 -13.31
N ARG A 71 8.04 9.71 -14.05
CA ARG A 71 9.16 8.79 -14.32
C ARG A 71 9.85 8.30 -13.04
N THR A 72 9.90 9.12 -12.02
CA THR A 72 10.53 8.74 -10.72
C THR A 72 9.57 8.02 -9.77
N ARG A 73 8.25 8.27 -9.89
CA ARG A 73 7.23 7.74 -8.98
C ARG A 73 6.65 6.42 -9.43
N LEU A 74 6.50 6.23 -10.74
CA LEU A 74 5.88 5.05 -11.32
C LEU A 74 6.92 3.98 -11.61
N GLY A 75 6.51 2.70 -11.48
CA GLY A 75 7.28 1.60 -12.02
C GLY A 75 7.35 1.68 -13.55
N LYS A 76 8.34 1.01 -14.15
CA LYS A 76 8.58 1.04 -15.61
C LYS A 76 7.32 0.73 -16.42
N ASP A 77 6.60 -0.33 -16.04
CA ASP A 77 5.40 -0.74 -16.78
C ASP A 77 4.22 0.21 -16.53
N GLN A 78 4.09 0.74 -15.32
CA GLN A 78 3.09 1.76 -15.01
C GLN A 78 3.30 3.02 -15.85
N TYR A 79 4.54 3.48 -15.99
CA TYR A 79 4.85 4.65 -16.83
C TYR A 79 4.59 4.36 -18.31
N ARG A 80 5.06 3.22 -18.82
CA ARG A 80 4.84 2.83 -20.21
C ARG A 80 3.35 2.75 -20.57
N VAL A 81 2.56 2.14 -19.70
CA VAL A 81 1.12 2.04 -19.91
C VAL A 81 0.46 3.41 -19.85
N THR A 82 0.65 4.15 -18.75
CA THR A 82 -0.12 5.38 -18.50
C THR A 82 0.29 6.55 -19.39
N ARG A 83 1.57 6.63 -19.79
CA ARG A 83 2.14 7.79 -20.52
C ARG A 83 2.53 7.49 -21.97
N GLU A 84 2.93 6.25 -22.27
CA GLU A 84 3.35 5.85 -23.61
C GLU A 84 2.29 5.00 -24.35
N GLY A 85 1.11 4.78 -23.75
CA GLY A 85 0.01 4.03 -24.36
C GLY A 85 0.29 2.55 -24.58
N ALA A 86 1.23 1.96 -23.83
CA ALA A 86 1.53 0.55 -23.93
C ALA A 86 0.41 -0.31 -23.33
N THR A 87 0.34 -1.58 -23.73
CA THR A 87 -0.53 -2.60 -23.15
C THR A 87 0.31 -3.61 -22.39
N GLU A 88 -0.12 -3.98 -21.19
CA GLU A 88 0.51 -5.04 -20.39
C GLU A 88 0.18 -6.44 -20.94
N THR A 89 0.93 -7.45 -20.50
CA THR A 89 0.74 -8.84 -20.96
C THR A 89 -0.56 -9.42 -20.39
N PRO A 90 -1.41 -10.07 -21.23
CA PRO A 90 -2.63 -10.73 -20.74
C PRO A 90 -2.30 -11.85 -19.77
N PHE A 91 -3.13 -12.04 -18.75
CA PHE A 91 -2.99 -13.03 -17.67
C PHE A 91 -1.71 -12.90 -16.82
N GLN A 92 -0.84 -11.92 -17.10
CA GLN A 92 0.39 -11.63 -16.35
C GLN A 92 0.36 -10.22 -15.76
N ASN A 93 -0.76 -9.84 -15.18
CA ASN A 93 -0.96 -8.53 -14.57
C ASN A 93 -1.70 -8.65 -13.23
N ALA A 94 -1.71 -7.58 -12.44
CA ALA A 94 -2.08 -7.66 -11.02
C ALA A 94 -3.57 -7.94 -10.78
N TYR A 95 -4.47 -7.55 -11.68
CA TYR A 95 -5.90 -7.49 -11.36
C TYR A 95 -6.81 -8.27 -12.32
N TRP A 96 -6.30 -8.96 -13.33
CA TRP A 96 -7.14 -9.76 -14.22
C TRP A 96 -8.00 -10.77 -13.44
N ASN A 97 -7.44 -11.41 -12.41
CA ASN A 97 -8.10 -12.39 -11.55
C ASN A 97 -8.34 -11.87 -10.12
N ASN A 98 -8.55 -10.57 -9.93
CA ASN A 98 -8.87 -10.02 -8.62
C ASN A 98 -10.40 -9.95 -8.43
N HIS A 99 -10.93 -10.71 -7.46
CA HIS A 99 -12.35 -10.77 -7.11
C HIS A 99 -12.67 -10.13 -5.76
N GLN A 100 -11.69 -9.45 -5.14
CA GLN A 100 -11.92 -8.80 -3.85
C GLN A 100 -12.86 -7.59 -4.01
N PRO A 101 -13.80 -7.36 -3.06
CA PRO A 101 -14.62 -6.16 -3.06
C PRO A 101 -13.77 -4.90 -2.78
N GLY A 102 -13.96 -3.88 -3.60
CA GLY A 102 -13.19 -2.64 -3.48
C GLY A 102 -13.29 -1.73 -4.72
N ILE A 103 -12.48 -0.69 -4.69
CA ILE A 103 -12.42 0.35 -5.71
C ILE A 103 -11.06 0.31 -6.43
N TYR A 104 -11.08 0.45 -7.74
CA TYR A 104 -9.92 0.64 -8.58
C TYR A 104 -9.73 2.13 -8.85
N VAL A 105 -8.61 2.68 -8.43
CA VAL A 105 -8.28 4.10 -8.57
C VAL A 105 -7.17 4.30 -9.60
N ASP A 106 -7.15 5.48 -10.22
CA ASP A 106 -6.06 5.96 -11.06
C ASP A 106 -4.72 5.90 -10.28
N ILE A 107 -3.72 5.26 -10.82
CA ILE A 107 -2.41 5.11 -10.17
C ILE A 107 -1.69 6.45 -9.97
N ILE A 108 -1.99 7.48 -10.77
CA ILE A 108 -1.36 8.80 -10.71
C ILE A 108 -2.06 9.70 -9.70
N THR A 109 -3.39 9.80 -9.77
CA THR A 109 -4.18 10.77 -9.01
C THR A 109 -4.86 10.18 -7.78
N GLY A 110 -5.07 8.86 -7.75
CA GLY A 110 -5.88 8.19 -6.73
C GLY A 110 -7.39 8.40 -6.92
N GLU A 111 -7.82 8.96 -8.04
CA GLU A 111 -9.25 9.14 -8.33
C GLU A 111 -9.94 7.79 -8.57
N ALA A 112 -11.14 7.59 -8.00
CA ALA A 112 -11.90 6.36 -8.19
C ALA A 112 -12.40 6.25 -9.63
N LEU A 113 -12.05 5.17 -10.31
CA LEU A 113 -12.38 4.94 -11.73
C LEU A 113 -13.38 3.81 -11.92
N PHE A 114 -13.16 2.66 -11.25
CA PHE A 114 -14.01 1.47 -11.41
C PHE A 114 -14.31 0.82 -10.07
N SER A 115 -15.44 0.11 -10.00
CA SER A 115 -15.84 -0.69 -8.84
C SER A 115 -15.69 -2.19 -9.13
N SER A 116 -15.32 -2.97 -8.12
CA SER A 116 -15.36 -4.44 -8.20
C SER A 116 -16.77 -4.98 -8.48
N LEU A 117 -17.81 -4.22 -8.16
CA LEU A 117 -19.21 -4.59 -8.44
C LEU A 117 -19.55 -4.61 -9.93
N ASP A 118 -18.80 -3.86 -10.73
CA ASP A 118 -18.95 -3.79 -12.18
C ASP A 118 -17.90 -4.63 -12.92
N LYS A 119 -17.01 -5.31 -12.17
CA LYS A 119 -15.97 -6.18 -12.73
C LYS A 119 -16.53 -7.56 -13.07
N PHE A 120 -16.10 -8.11 -14.20
CA PHE A 120 -16.46 -9.47 -14.62
C PHE A 120 -15.28 -10.19 -15.28
N ASP A 121 -15.39 -11.52 -15.39
CA ASP A 121 -14.39 -12.35 -16.04
C ASP A 121 -14.66 -12.41 -17.54
N SER A 122 -13.88 -11.65 -18.31
CA SER A 122 -14.01 -11.57 -19.75
C SER A 122 -13.27 -12.69 -20.51
N GLY A 123 -12.38 -13.42 -19.84
CA GLY A 123 -11.49 -14.40 -20.46
C GLY A 123 -10.37 -13.81 -21.31
N THR A 124 -10.21 -12.48 -21.34
CA THR A 124 -9.22 -11.80 -22.19
C THR A 124 -7.86 -11.61 -21.53
N GLY A 125 -7.78 -11.81 -20.21
CA GLY A 125 -6.55 -11.68 -19.43
C GLY A 125 -6.25 -10.28 -18.92
N TRP A 126 -7.20 -9.35 -19.04
CA TRP A 126 -7.16 -8.01 -18.43
C TRP A 126 -8.38 -7.81 -17.54
N PRO A 127 -8.28 -6.98 -16.47
CA PRO A 127 -9.44 -6.60 -15.68
C PRO A 127 -10.48 -5.91 -16.59
N SER A 128 -11.70 -6.43 -16.54
CA SER A 128 -12.80 -6.01 -17.41
C SER A 128 -13.99 -5.54 -16.59
N PHE A 129 -14.55 -4.38 -16.96
CA PHE A 129 -15.66 -3.74 -16.25
C PHE A 129 -16.80 -3.42 -17.21
N THR A 130 -18.04 -3.45 -16.73
CA THR A 130 -19.23 -3.10 -17.52
C THR A 130 -19.41 -1.61 -17.69
N LYS A 131 -18.84 -0.80 -16.77
CA LYS A 131 -18.89 0.65 -16.78
C LYS A 131 -17.86 1.25 -15.82
N PRO A 132 -17.45 2.52 -16.00
CA PRO A 132 -16.75 3.28 -14.96
C PRO A 132 -17.70 3.60 -13.80
N ILE A 133 -17.13 3.99 -12.65
CA ILE A 133 -17.90 4.39 -11.45
C ILE A 133 -18.80 5.62 -11.72
N SER A 134 -18.34 6.50 -12.59
CA SER A 134 -19.07 7.61 -13.19
C SER A 134 -18.46 7.96 -14.55
N LYS A 135 -19.30 8.34 -15.52
CA LYS A 135 -18.84 8.62 -16.90
C LYS A 135 -17.89 9.81 -17.01
N ASP A 136 -17.99 10.78 -16.11
CA ASP A 136 -17.11 11.96 -16.04
C ASP A 136 -15.67 11.61 -15.61
N LYS A 137 -15.42 10.40 -15.09
CA LYS A 137 -14.12 9.94 -14.64
C LYS A 137 -13.21 9.46 -15.76
N VAL A 138 -13.78 9.17 -16.90
CA VAL A 138 -13.05 8.69 -18.08
C VAL A 138 -13.38 9.50 -19.33
N VAL A 139 -12.45 9.56 -20.25
CA VAL A 139 -12.63 10.15 -21.58
C VAL A 139 -12.40 9.05 -22.60
N GLU A 140 -13.31 8.94 -23.56
CA GLU A 140 -13.20 8.02 -24.69
C GLU A 140 -12.68 8.77 -25.91
N LYS A 141 -11.64 8.25 -26.56
CA LYS A 141 -11.00 8.82 -27.76
C LYS A 141 -10.91 7.76 -28.85
N SER A 142 -11.13 8.14 -30.10
CA SER A 142 -10.86 7.26 -31.23
C SER A 142 -9.37 6.93 -31.31
N ASP A 143 -9.04 5.65 -31.46
CA ASP A 143 -7.70 5.12 -31.61
C ASP A 143 -7.62 4.26 -32.86
N SER A 144 -6.94 4.76 -33.89
CA SER A 144 -6.69 4.07 -35.13
C SER A 144 -5.27 3.50 -35.27
N SER A 145 -4.56 3.37 -34.14
CA SER A 145 -3.21 2.78 -34.11
C SER A 145 -3.23 1.30 -34.51
N PHE A 146 -2.11 0.81 -35.02
CA PHE A 146 -1.90 -0.59 -35.45
C PHE A 146 -2.89 -1.09 -36.50
N GLY A 147 -3.51 -0.19 -37.30
CA GLY A 147 -4.47 -0.56 -38.31
C GLY A 147 -5.82 -1.08 -37.81
N MET A 148 -6.13 -0.84 -36.54
CA MET A 148 -7.40 -1.19 -35.89
C MET A 148 -8.16 0.09 -35.49
N GLU A 149 -9.47 0.07 -35.66
CA GLU A 149 -10.31 1.12 -35.11
C GLU A 149 -10.83 0.69 -33.73
N ARG A 150 -10.41 1.40 -32.72
CA ARG A 150 -10.79 1.14 -31.31
C ARG A 150 -11.18 2.43 -30.63
N ILE A 151 -11.73 2.33 -29.43
CA ILE A 151 -12.00 3.47 -28.56
C ILE A 151 -11.09 3.35 -27.33
N GLU A 152 -10.10 4.24 -27.26
CA GLU A 152 -9.20 4.37 -26.12
C GLU A 152 -9.96 4.96 -24.94
N VAL A 153 -9.71 4.43 -23.75
CA VAL A 153 -10.21 4.95 -22.48
C VAL A 153 -9.05 5.58 -21.74
N ARG A 154 -9.22 6.85 -21.37
CA ARG A 154 -8.25 7.63 -20.59
C ARG A 154 -8.86 8.15 -19.30
N SER A 155 -8.05 8.37 -18.26
CA SER A 155 -8.48 9.09 -17.06
C SER A 155 -8.78 10.55 -17.40
N SER A 156 -9.94 11.06 -17.01
CA SER A 156 -10.30 12.46 -17.26
C SER A 156 -9.39 13.44 -16.53
N LYS A 157 -8.83 13.05 -15.38
CA LYS A 157 -8.03 13.92 -14.51
C LYS A 157 -6.54 13.86 -14.81
N SER A 158 -5.96 12.68 -15.03
CA SER A 158 -4.53 12.50 -15.25
C SER A 158 -4.15 12.43 -16.73
N ASP A 159 -5.12 12.30 -17.63
CA ASP A 159 -4.94 11.94 -19.04
C ASP A 159 -4.09 10.67 -19.23
N SER A 160 -4.14 9.75 -18.24
CA SER A 160 -3.48 8.44 -18.33
C SER A 160 -4.21 7.55 -19.32
N HIS A 161 -3.46 6.87 -20.19
CA HIS A 161 -4.00 5.72 -20.89
C HIS A 161 -4.42 4.65 -19.91
N LEU A 162 -5.67 4.21 -19.95
CA LEU A 162 -6.21 3.15 -19.10
C LEU A 162 -6.36 1.82 -19.86
N GLY A 163 -6.79 1.87 -21.09
CA GLY A 163 -7.12 0.72 -21.93
C GLY A 163 -8.08 1.10 -23.05
N HIS A 164 -9.01 0.20 -23.36
CA HIS A 164 -9.98 0.38 -24.45
C HIS A 164 -11.38 -0.10 -24.04
N VAL A 165 -12.42 0.44 -24.65
CA VAL A 165 -13.79 -0.04 -24.53
C VAL A 165 -14.23 -0.74 -25.80
N PHE A 166 -14.93 -1.88 -25.63
CA PHE A 166 -15.45 -2.76 -26.68
C PHE A 166 -16.97 -2.95 -26.52
N LYS A 167 -17.65 -3.33 -27.61
CA LYS A 167 -19.10 -3.60 -27.63
C LYS A 167 -19.45 -5.08 -27.51
N ASP A 168 -18.61 -5.83 -26.81
CA ASP A 168 -18.73 -7.28 -26.59
C ASP A 168 -18.89 -7.64 -25.09
N GLY A 169 -19.29 -6.69 -24.27
CA GLY A 169 -19.56 -6.85 -22.85
C GLY A 169 -20.95 -7.44 -22.56
N PRO A 170 -21.22 -7.78 -21.29
CA PRO A 170 -22.51 -8.33 -20.86
C PRO A 170 -23.61 -7.28 -20.93
N GLN A 171 -24.86 -7.77 -21.07
CA GLN A 171 -26.05 -6.92 -20.98
C GLN A 171 -26.20 -6.36 -19.55
N PRO A 172 -26.85 -5.19 -19.35
CA PRO A 172 -27.66 -4.47 -20.34
C PRO A 172 -26.88 -3.49 -21.23
N ASN A 173 -25.64 -3.09 -20.88
CA ASN A 173 -24.91 -2.04 -21.61
C ASN A 173 -24.18 -2.57 -22.85
N GLY A 174 -23.82 -3.85 -22.87
CA GLY A 174 -23.02 -4.45 -23.94
C GLY A 174 -21.59 -3.91 -24.02
N GLU A 175 -21.13 -3.15 -23.02
CA GLU A 175 -19.82 -2.53 -22.99
C GLU A 175 -18.84 -3.35 -22.12
N ARG A 176 -17.60 -3.44 -22.59
CA ARG A 176 -16.49 -4.01 -21.86
C ARG A 176 -15.32 -3.03 -21.85
N TYR A 177 -15.09 -2.44 -20.72
CA TYR A 177 -13.91 -1.63 -20.43
C TYR A 177 -12.76 -2.57 -20.07
N SER A 178 -11.86 -2.83 -21.03
CA SER A 178 -10.66 -3.65 -20.85
C SER A 178 -9.51 -2.76 -20.41
N ILE A 179 -9.13 -2.84 -19.15
CA ILE A 179 -8.27 -1.85 -18.50
C ILE A 179 -6.94 -2.51 -18.08
N ASN A 180 -5.83 -1.81 -18.27
CA ASN A 180 -4.52 -2.25 -17.80
C ASN A 180 -4.42 -2.15 -16.27
N SER A 181 -4.02 -3.23 -15.60
CA SER A 181 -3.75 -3.23 -14.15
C SER A 181 -2.68 -2.22 -13.76
N ALA A 182 -1.68 -2.01 -14.62
CA ALA A 182 -0.58 -1.06 -14.40
C ALA A 182 -1.06 0.39 -14.30
N ALA A 183 -2.21 0.74 -14.89
CA ALA A 183 -2.82 2.06 -14.78
C ALA A 183 -3.65 2.25 -13.49
N LEU A 184 -3.85 1.18 -12.72
CA LEU A 184 -4.75 1.13 -11.58
C LEU A 184 -4.01 0.84 -10.27
N ARG A 185 -4.62 1.28 -9.16
CA ARG A 185 -4.36 0.79 -7.81
C ARG A 185 -5.67 0.30 -7.20
N PHE A 186 -5.67 -0.91 -6.69
CA PHE A 186 -6.85 -1.49 -6.02
C PHE A 186 -6.87 -1.12 -4.55
N ILE A 187 -8.03 -0.68 -4.05
CA ILE A 187 -8.31 -0.36 -2.65
C ILE A 187 -9.39 -1.30 -2.15
N PRO A 188 -9.07 -2.26 -1.27
CA PRO A 188 -10.07 -3.14 -0.67
C PRO A 188 -11.11 -2.35 0.12
N VAL A 189 -12.37 -2.82 0.15
CA VAL A 189 -13.47 -2.14 0.84
C VAL A 189 -13.14 -1.79 2.30
N GLY A 190 -12.43 -2.66 3.02
CA GLY A 190 -12.01 -2.42 4.41
C GLY A 190 -11.00 -1.28 4.59
N LYS A 191 -10.42 -0.77 3.49
CA LYS A 191 -9.44 0.33 3.48
C LYS A 191 -9.98 1.64 2.93
N LEU A 192 -11.20 1.66 2.38
CA LEU A 192 -11.76 2.84 1.72
C LEU A 192 -11.79 4.06 2.65
N GLN A 193 -12.16 3.89 3.93
CA GLN A 193 -12.19 5.00 4.88
C GLN A 193 -10.79 5.58 5.14
N GLU A 194 -9.78 4.74 5.29
CA GLU A 194 -8.39 5.15 5.54
C GLU A 194 -7.78 5.87 4.32
N GLU A 195 -8.20 5.47 3.12
CA GLU A 195 -7.70 6.01 1.84
C GLU A 195 -8.48 7.26 1.37
N GLY A 196 -9.45 7.75 2.17
CA GLY A 196 -10.27 8.92 1.83
C GLY A 196 -11.35 8.65 0.78
N LEU A 197 -11.72 7.39 0.61
CA LEU A 197 -12.76 6.91 -0.31
C LEU A 197 -14.00 6.42 0.43
N GLY A 198 -14.24 6.90 1.65
CA GLY A 198 -15.36 6.50 2.49
C GLY A 198 -16.73 6.71 1.85
N ASP A 199 -16.86 7.68 0.97
CA ASP A 199 -18.10 7.99 0.23
C ASP A 199 -18.56 6.82 -0.68
N TYR A 200 -17.65 5.90 -1.03
CA TYR A 200 -17.97 4.70 -1.80
C TYR A 200 -18.38 3.49 -0.94
N LEU A 201 -18.27 3.56 0.38
CA LEU A 201 -18.70 2.47 1.28
C LEU A 201 -20.17 2.05 1.11
N PRO A 202 -21.13 2.99 0.89
CA PRO A 202 -22.53 2.63 0.69
C PRO A 202 -22.81 1.76 -0.54
N LEU A 203 -21.86 1.67 -1.50
CA LEU A 203 -21.99 0.78 -2.65
C LEU A 203 -21.88 -0.70 -2.26
N PHE A 204 -21.22 -1.01 -1.13
CA PHE A 204 -20.91 -2.36 -0.70
C PHE A 204 -21.85 -2.83 0.42
N SER A 205 -22.22 -4.11 0.41
CA SER A 205 -23.02 -4.71 1.47
C SER A 205 -22.25 -4.83 2.79
N ARG A 206 -22.98 -4.98 3.91
CA ARG A 206 -22.37 -5.23 5.23
C ARG A 206 -21.54 -6.51 5.26
N ALA A 207 -21.92 -7.52 4.49
CA ALA A 207 -21.18 -8.78 4.39
C ALA A 207 -19.80 -8.54 3.73
N GLU A 208 -19.74 -7.84 2.60
CA GLU A 208 -18.50 -7.50 1.91
C GLU A 208 -17.55 -6.67 2.78
N ILE A 209 -18.09 -5.73 3.58
CA ILE A 209 -17.31 -4.93 4.53
C ILE A 209 -16.80 -5.78 5.70
N GLY A 210 -17.61 -6.71 6.20
CA GLY A 210 -17.31 -7.57 7.36
C GLY A 210 -16.22 -8.59 7.08
N ASP A 211 -16.26 -9.26 5.95
CA ASP A 211 -15.31 -10.29 5.55
C ASP A 211 -13.89 -9.71 5.39
N GLN A 212 -13.75 -8.50 4.87
CA GLN A 212 -12.46 -7.83 4.72
C GLN A 212 -11.84 -7.41 6.07
N LYS A 213 -12.64 -7.01 7.07
CA LYS A 213 -12.14 -6.72 8.41
C LYS A 213 -11.59 -7.96 9.11
N SER A 214 -12.22 -9.11 8.94
CA SER A 214 -11.77 -10.38 9.51
C SER A 214 -10.48 -10.90 8.85
N ALA A 215 -10.33 -10.73 7.55
CA ALA A 215 -9.13 -11.10 6.80
C ALA A 215 -7.91 -10.20 7.15
N SER A 216 -8.14 -8.91 7.36
CA SER A 216 -7.07 -7.96 7.75
C SER A 216 -6.55 -8.19 9.17
N LYS A 217 -7.37 -8.74 10.08
CA LYS A 217 -6.99 -9.00 11.48
C LYS A 217 -6.18 -10.30 11.65
N ARG A 218 -6.12 -11.16 10.61
CA ARG A 218 -5.41 -12.46 10.61
C ARG A 218 -4.02 -12.40 9.95
N ARG A 219 -3.58 -11.26 9.47
CA ARG A 219 -2.24 -10.98 8.92
C ARG A 219 -1.46 -10.06 9.86
#